data_3e7a417c212e665afff75d21d42ebb4d
#
_entry.id   3e7a417c212e665afff75d21d42ebb4d
#
_cell.length_a   1.000
_cell.length_b   1.000
_cell.length_c   1.000
_cell.angle_alpha   90.00
_cell.angle_beta   90.00
_cell.angle_gamma   90.00
#
_symmetry.space_group_name_H-M   'P 1'
#
loop_
_entity.id
_entity.type
_entity.pdbx_description
1 polymer ?
#
loop_
_entity_poly.entity_id
_entity_poly.type
_entity_poly.pdbx_seq_one_letter_code
_entity_poly.pdbx_strand_id
1 'polypeptide(L)'
;EQLGMYCAMADCDKGQLIIYKRGNGRKKAILEVFDITYFNIEKIKTNMLERKAIFQDALANKNPDNLPKCEWYKKRCDYSKHCNCSTASLGKPIVNHDEITISSNEDALAHFTSKLLEERAFPVDEHLTLDNLIFPRNYVLSKTNNVISNELNAQTQMAIIETTGFTQALVNAIEFGSKENFNSVEVSRGMLRDRVSMLYNIPFVIETVETDTMIGRKDLPSIFPHYFNKLAFISALTKSRKSRLILYYQNIYKNKFMVYDVIFQNGNEILQELDKRIHNLLNITDHTILPKCPESIFKYCQYSEVCECSQT
;
A
#
# COMPACT_ATOMS: atom_id res chain seq x y z
N GLU A 1 3.13 -23.92 7.53
CA GLU A 1 2.14 -24.78 6.85
C GLU A 1 1.79 -24.26 5.45
N GLN A 2 1.36 -23.01 5.29
CA GLN A 2 0.96 -22.45 3.98
C GLN A 2 2.05 -22.57 2.92
N LEU A 3 3.29 -22.21 3.26
CA LEU A 3 4.42 -22.35 2.35
C LEU A 3 4.64 -23.82 1.95
N GLY A 4 4.53 -24.76 2.90
CA GLY A 4 4.64 -26.18 2.60
C GLY A 4 3.55 -26.68 1.65
N MET A 5 2.33 -26.15 1.77
CA MET A 5 1.26 -26.44 0.80
C MET A 5 1.58 -25.90 -0.59
N TYR A 6 2.14 -24.69 -0.71
CA TYR A 6 2.58 -24.15 -1.99
C TYR A 6 3.71 -24.99 -2.59
N CYS A 7 4.68 -25.40 -1.77
CA CYS A 7 5.74 -26.32 -2.22
C CYS A 7 5.17 -27.65 -2.73
N ALA A 8 4.20 -28.21 -2.00
CA ALA A 8 3.51 -29.44 -2.40
C ALA A 8 2.75 -29.29 -3.73
N MET A 9 2.10 -28.14 -3.94
CA MET A 9 1.41 -27.83 -5.21
C MET A 9 2.38 -27.63 -6.39
N ALA A 10 3.56 -27.07 -6.11
CA ALA A 10 4.61 -26.81 -7.11
C ALA A 10 5.55 -28.02 -7.31
N ASP A 11 5.30 -29.15 -6.62
CA ASP A 11 6.12 -30.35 -6.65
C ASP A 11 7.59 -30.09 -6.32
N CYS A 12 7.82 -29.25 -5.29
CA CYS A 12 9.15 -28.93 -4.78
C CYS A 12 9.20 -29.12 -3.27
N ASP A 13 10.40 -29.40 -2.75
CA ASP A 13 10.65 -29.62 -1.32
C ASP A 13 11.24 -28.39 -0.63
N LYS A 14 11.48 -27.30 -1.36
CA LYS A 14 12.10 -26.08 -0.85
C LYS A 14 11.24 -24.87 -1.12
N GLY A 15 11.20 -23.95 -0.15
CA GLY A 15 10.56 -22.67 -0.31
C GLY A 15 11.26 -21.57 0.47
N GLN A 16 11.03 -20.34 0.09
CA GLN A 16 11.55 -19.18 0.80
C GLN A 16 10.43 -18.46 1.56
N LEU A 17 10.70 -18.07 2.79
CA LEU A 17 9.82 -17.26 3.62
C LEU A 17 10.47 -15.90 3.86
N ILE A 18 9.83 -14.86 3.35
CA ILE A 18 10.25 -13.48 3.57
C ILE A 18 9.38 -12.90 4.70
N ILE A 19 10.02 -12.43 5.76
CA ILE A 19 9.34 -11.85 6.93
C ILE A 19 9.69 -10.37 7.02
N TYR A 20 8.69 -9.52 6.90
CA TYR A 20 8.79 -8.12 7.23
C TYR A 20 8.13 -7.87 8.60
N LYS A 21 8.93 -7.45 9.57
CA LYS A 21 8.46 -7.02 10.89
C LYS A 21 8.43 -5.50 10.91
N ARG A 22 7.23 -4.94 10.91
CA ARG A 22 7.03 -3.50 10.95
C ARG A 22 7.71 -2.89 12.19
N GLY A 23 8.46 -1.82 11.96
CA GLY A 23 8.99 -1.00 13.04
C GLY A 23 7.87 -0.29 13.81
N ASN A 24 8.14 0.03 15.05
CA ASN A 24 7.36 0.99 15.81
C ASN A 24 8.34 2.05 16.33
N GLY A 25 7.89 3.19 16.81
CA GLY A 25 8.75 4.32 17.19
C GLY A 25 9.94 3.98 18.11
N ARG A 26 10.02 2.75 18.66
CA ARG A 26 11.11 2.24 19.51
C ARG A 26 11.92 1.12 18.85
N LYS A 27 11.38 0.41 17.88
CA LYS A 27 12.04 -0.72 17.20
C LYS A 27 12.10 -0.43 15.70
N LYS A 28 13.27 -0.64 15.12
CA LYS A 28 13.46 -0.57 13.65
C LYS A 28 12.67 -1.68 12.97
N ALA A 29 12.23 -1.43 11.76
CA ALA A 29 11.70 -2.48 10.90
C ALA A 29 12.78 -3.52 10.60
N ILE A 30 12.39 -4.77 10.46
CA ILE A 30 13.30 -5.88 10.19
C ILE A 30 12.78 -6.65 8.98
N LEU A 31 13.66 -6.93 8.05
CA LEU A 31 13.43 -7.79 6.89
C LEU A 31 14.34 -9.01 7.01
N GLU A 32 13.76 -10.19 6.94
CA GLU A 32 14.49 -11.47 7.06
C GLU A 32 14.04 -12.42 5.96
N VAL A 33 14.96 -13.22 5.41
CA VAL A 33 14.68 -14.26 4.44
C VAL A 33 15.15 -15.60 4.99
N PHE A 34 14.29 -16.60 4.93
CA PHE A 34 14.57 -17.94 5.39
C PHE A 34 14.32 -18.93 4.26
N ASP A 35 15.29 -19.85 4.06
CA ASP A 35 15.08 -21.05 3.27
C ASP A 35 14.48 -22.13 4.17
N ILE A 36 13.43 -22.77 3.68
CA ILE A 36 12.75 -23.87 4.38
C ILE A 36 12.79 -25.08 3.46
N THR A 37 13.32 -26.19 3.99
CA THR A 37 13.30 -27.49 3.30
C THR A 37 12.35 -28.42 4.03
N TYR A 38 11.46 -29.06 3.30
CA TYR A 38 10.47 -30.02 3.78
C TYR A 38 10.94 -31.43 3.47
N PHE A 39 11.12 -32.29 4.48
CA PHE A 39 11.65 -33.65 4.28
C PHE A 39 10.60 -34.62 3.74
N ASN A 40 9.31 -34.32 3.88
CA ASN A 40 8.23 -35.22 3.45
C ASN A 40 7.11 -34.44 2.77
N ILE A 41 7.34 -34.08 1.50
CA ILE A 41 6.35 -33.30 0.72
C ILE A 41 5.08 -34.13 0.43
N GLU A 42 5.21 -35.45 0.28
CA GLU A 42 4.08 -36.36 0.03
C GLU A 42 3.11 -36.40 1.22
N LYS A 43 3.62 -36.33 2.44
CA LYS A 43 2.79 -36.18 3.63
C LYS A 43 1.96 -34.91 3.60
N ILE A 44 2.57 -33.81 3.14
CA ILE A 44 1.87 -32.53 3.00
C ILE A 44 0.78 -32.63 1.94
N LYS A 45 1.05 -33.24 0.78
CA LYS A 45 0.04 -33.47 -0.27
C LYS A 45 -1.14 -34.30 0.25
N THR A 46 -0.86 -35.37 0.97
CA THR A 46 -1.90 -36.22 1.57
C THR A 46 -2.77 -35.43 2.54
N ASN A 47 -2.16 -34.68 3.44
CA ASN A 47 -2.90 -33.81 4.38
C ASN A 47 -3.74 -32.72 3.67
N MET A 48 -3.26 -32.17 2.56
CA MET A 48 -4.03 -31.23 1.76
C MET A 48 -5.30 -31.87 1.18
N LEU A 49 -5.17 -33.09 0.66
CA LEU A 49 -6.33 -33.84 0.13
C LEU A 49 -7.34 -34.19 1.22
N GLU A 50 -6.87 -34.63 2.37
CA GLU A 50 -7.72 -34.90 3.54
C GLU A 50 -8.47 -33.63 4.00
N ARG A 51 -7.77 -32.52 4.14
CA ARG A 51 -8.39 -31.22 4.49
C ARG A 51 -9.40 -30.77 3.45
N LYS A 52 -9.11 -30.96 2.16
CA LYS A 52 -10.04 -30.67 1.08
C LYS A 52 -11.31 -31.53 1.20
N ALA A 53 -11.18 -32.81 1.47
CA ALA A 53 -12.32 -33.70 1.66
C ALA A 53 -13.19 -33.30 2.85
N ILE A 54 -12.57 -33.00 4.00
CA ILE A 54 -13.29 -32.51 5.19
C ILE A 54 -14.03 -31.20 4.89
N PHE A 55 -13.38 -30.28 4.18
CA PHE A 55 -14.01 -29.01 3.80
C PHE A 55 -15.19 -29.20 2.84
N GLN A 56 -15.05 -30.08 1.84
CA GLN A 56 -16.12 -30.40 0.90
C GLN A 56 -17.31 -31.05 1.60
N ASP A 57 -17.06 -31.97 2.54
CA ASP A 57 -18.10 -32.59 3.36
C ASP A 57 -18.85 -31.56 4.22
N ALA A 58 -18.11 -30.66 4.89
CA ALA A 58 -18.69 -29.59 5.68
C ALA A 58 -19.57 -28.65 4.84
N LEU A 59 -19.15 -28.34 3.61
CA LEU A 59 -19.96 -27.53 2.66
C LEU A 59 -21.22 -28.26 2.22
N ALA A 60 -21.12 -29.54 1.85
CA ALA A 60 -22.25 -30.34 1.37
C ALA A 60 -23.31 -30.48 2.46
N ASN A 61 -22.88 -30.72 3.71
CA ASN A 61 -23.77 -30.90 4.86
C ASN A 61 -24.14 -29.56 5.53
N LYS A 62 -23.62 -28.42 5.07
CA LYS A 62 -23.78 -27.10 5.72
C LYS A 62 -23.47 -27.13 7.22
N ASN A 63 -22.50 -27.92 7.59
CA ASN A 63 -22.10 -28.12 8.98
C ASN A 63 -20.60 -27.79 9.17
N PRO A 64 -20.23 -26.63 9.78
CA PRO A 64 -18.86 -26.27 10.04
C PRO A 64 -18.24 -26.93 11.29
N ASP A 65 -18.99 -27.70 12.07
CA ASP A 65 -18.54 -28.19 13.37
C ASP A 65 -17.37 -29.18 13.28
N ASN A 66 -17.26 -29.89 12.14
CA ASN A 66 -16.15 -30.81 11.87
C ASN A 66 -14.86 -30.10 11.39
N LEU A 67 -14.91 -28.78 11.13
CA LEU A 67 -13.75 -28.04 10.72
C LEU A 67 -12.84 -27.72 11.91
N PRO A 68 -11.51 -27.72 11.71
CA PRO A 68 -10.59 -27.31 12.76
C PRO A 68 -10.77 -25.82 13.07
N LYS A 69 -10.47 -25.46 14.30
CA LYS A 69 -10.51 -24.09 14.79
C LYS A 69 -9.63 -23.16 13.96
N CYS A 70 -10.16 -21.97 13.63
CA CYS A 70 -9.35 -20.91 13.06
C CYS A 70 -8.40 -20.33 14.11
N GLU A 71 -7.11 -20.25 13.82
CA GLU A 71 -6.12 -19.57 14.67
C GLU A 71 -6.41 -18.07 14.85
N TRP A 72 -7.11 -17.49 13.89
CA TRP A 72 -7.46 -16.07 13.86
C TRP A 72 -8.78 -15.70 14.55
N TYR A 73 -9.48 -16.66 15.15
CA TYR A 73 -10.83 -16.43 15.70
C TYR A 73 -10.88 -15.31 16.76
N LYS A 74 -9.81 -15.09 17.50
CA LYS A 74 -9.70 -14.00 18.50
C LYS A 74 -9.35 -12.64 17.87
N LYS A 75 -8.94 -12.62 16.61
CA LYS A 75 -8.40 -11.44 15.93
C LYS A 75 -9.30 -10.97 14.80
N ARG A 76 -10.52 -10.51 15.11
CA ARG A 76 -11.40 -9.88 14.11
C ARG A 76 -12.00 -10.83 13.07
N CYS A 77 -12.44 -12.00 13.49
CA CYS A 77 -13.23 -12.86 12.63
C CYS A 77 -14.67 -12.36 12.58
N ASP A 78 -15.16 -11.99 11.39
CA ASP A 78 -16.55 -11.53 11.19
C ASP A 78 -17.56 -12.59 11.57
N TYR A 79 -17.18 -13.86 11.50
CA TYR A 79 -18.00 -15.02 11.85
C TYR A 79 -17.85 -15.47 13.31
N SER A 80 -17.10 -14.74 14.14
CA SER A 80 -16.80 -15.13 15.53
C SER A 80 -18.04 -15.39 16.41
N LYS A 81 -19.18 -14.80 16.05
CA LYS A 81 -20.48 -15.01 16.75
C LYS A 81 -21.24 -16.25 16.25
N HIS A 82 -20.85 -16.78 15.09
CA HIS A 82 -21.58 -17.86 14.40
C HIS A 82 -20.73 -19.13 14.25
N CYS A 83 -19.41 -19.02 14.38
CA CYS A 83 -18.52 -20.17 14.33
C CYS A 83 -18.19 -20.67 15.74
N ASN A 84 -18.11 -21.98 15.90
CA ASN A 84 -17.75 -22.60 17.17
C ASN A 84 -16.24 -22.61 17.43
N CYS A 85 -15.47 -21.73 16.82
CA CYS A 85 -14.02 -21.67 16.96
C CYS A 85 -13.54 -21.44 18.41
N SER A 86 -14.35 -20.83 19.29
CA SER A 86 -14.03 -20.66 20.71
C SER A 86 -13.96 -21.98 21.49
N THR A 87 -14.71 -23.00 21.04
CA THR A 87 -14.82 -24.29 21.68
C THR A 87 -14.18 -25.42 20.88
N ALA A 88 -13.93 -25.21 19.58
CA ALA A 88 -13.31 -26.22 18.72
C ALA A 88 -11.83 -26.47 19.11
N SER A 89 -11.35 -27.67 18.84
CA SER A 89 -9.94 -28.02 18.97
C SER A 89 -9.10 -27.40 17.87
N LEU A 90 -7.86 -27.00 18.15
CA LEU A 90 -6.88 -26.67 17.12
C LEU A 90 -6.62 -27.93 16.28
N GLY A 91 -6.57 -27.73 14.97
CA GLY A 91 -6.10 -28.76 14.04
C GLY A 91 -4.67 -29.19 14.37
N LYS A 92 -4.32 -30.44 14.10
CA LYS A 92 -2.93 -30.86 14.22
C LYS A 92 -2.08 -30.15 13.17
N PRO A 93 -0.83 -29.73 13.50
CA PRO A 93 0.09 -29.20 12.53
C PRO A 93 0.32 -30.25 11.42
N ILE A 94 0.38 -29.79 10.16
CA ILE A 94 0.69 -30.67 9.01
C ILE A 94 2.15 -31.09 9.08
N VAL A 95 3.01 -30.16 9.52
CA VAL A 95 4.47 -30.33 9.55
C VAL A 95 4.93 -30.18 10.99
N ASN A 96 5.67 -31.15 11.48
CA ASN A 96 6.33 -31.08 12.76
C ASN A 96 7.70 -30.41 12.62
N HIS A 97 8.27 -29.96 13.73
CA HIS A 97 9.54 -29.23 13.74
C HIS A 97 10.71 -30.06 13.22
N ASP A 98 10.70 -31.36 13.42
CA ASP A 98 11.71 -32.34 12.97
C ASP A 98 11.57 -32.72 11.48
N GLU A 99 10.49 -32.29 10.84
CA GLU A 99 10.22 -32.56 9.41
C GLU A 99 10.63 -31.41 8.49
N ILE A 100 11.21 -30.35 9.05
CA ILE A 100 11.68 -29.19 8.31
C ILE A 100 13.07 -28.75 8.75
N THR A 101 13.82 -28.14 7.83
CA THR A 101 14.99 -27.32 8.17
C THR A 101 14.71 -25.87 7.81
N ILE A 102 15.09 -24.96 8.70
CA ILE A 102 14.97 -23.50 8.50
C ILE A 102 16.35 -22.91 8.65
N SER A 103 16.83 -22.22 7.62
CA SER A 103 18.10 -21.49 7.63
C SER A 103 17.91 -20.05 7.14
N SER A 104 18.61 -19.10 7.76
CA SER A 104 18.69 -17.74 7.25
C SER A 104 19.41 -17.73 5.90
N ASN A 105 18.93 -16.94 4.96
CA ASN A 105 19.53 -16.80 3.63
C ASN A 105 19.90 -15.34 3.38
N GLU A 106 21.12 -14.97 3.73
CA GLU A 106 21.66 -13.61 3.57
C GLU A 106 21.82 -13.23 2.09
N ASP A 107 22.18 -14.17 1.22
CA ASP A 107 22.33 -13.92 -0.22
C ASP A 107 20.97 -13.61 -0.85
N ALA A 108 19.92 -14.37 -0.50
CA ALA A 108 18.57 -14.10 -0.95
C ALA A 108 18.04 -12.78 -0.39
N LEU A 109 18.37 -12.44 0.87
CA LEU A 109 18.04 -11.15 1.45
C LEU A 109 18.71 -10.01 0.68
N ALA A 110 20.00 -10.12 0.38
CA ALA A 110 20.76 -9.13 -0.39
C ALA A 110 20.18 -8.98 -1.81
N HIS A 111 19.88 -10.08 -2.48
CA HIS A 111 19.26 -10.07 -3.81
C HIS A 111 17.87 -9.42 -3.78
N PHE A 112 17.02 -9.81 -2.83
CA PHE A 112 15.67 -9.22 -2.67
C PHE A 112 15.74 -7.72 -2.39
N THR A 113 16.67 -7.31 -1.51
CA THR A 113 16.93 -5.90 -1.19
C THR A 113 17.35 -5.12 -2.44
N SER A 114 18.30 -5.65 -3.22
CA SER A 114 18.74 -5.03 -4.48
C SER A 114 17.58 -4.83 -5.45
N LYS A 115 16.75 -5.86 -5.64
CA LYS A 115 15.58 -5.76 -6.53
C LYS A 115 14.54 -4.75 -6.05
N LEU A 116 14.28 -4.69 -4.76
CA LEU A 116 13.39 -3.66 -4.19
C LEU A 116 13.90 -2.24 -4.46
N LEU A 117 15.22 -2.06 -4.43
CA LEU A 117 15.85 -0.76 -4.69
C LEU A 117 15.87 -0.42 -6.20
N GLU A 118 16.07 -1.43 -7.07
CA GLU A 118 16.02 -1.27 -8.53
C GLU A 118 14.62 -0.84 -9.02
N GLU A 119 13.55 -1.46 -8.53
CA GLU A 119 12.16 -1.11 -8.91
C GLU A 119 11.81 0.34 -8.59
N ARG A 120 12.60 0.97 -7.75
CA ARG A 120 12.41 2.37 -7.37
C ARG A 120 13.11 3.38 -8.28
N ALA A 121 13.92 2.96 -9.23
CA ALA A 121 14.34 3.82 -10.31
C ALA A 121 13.06 4.23 -11.06
N PHE A 122 12.42 5.32 -10.61
CA PHE A 122 11.22 5.85 -11.24
C PHE A 122 11.51 5.99 -12.72
N PRO A 123 10.80 5.28 -13.59
CA PRO A 123 10.89 5.60 -15.00
C PRO A 123 10.58 7.09 -15.12
N VAL A 124 11.44 7.81 -15.79
CA VAL A 124 11.16 9.19 -16.15
C VAL A 124 10.08 9.08 -17.20
N ASP A 125 8.82 9.09 -16.76
CA ASP A 125 7.69 9.07 -17.66
C ASP A 125 7.79 10.28 -18.60
N GLU A 126 7.47 10.07 -19.87
CA GLU A 126 7.38 11.15 -20.86
C GLU A 126 6.31 12.19 -20.45
N HIS A 127 5.41 11.82 -19.56
CA HIS A 127 4.29 12.62 -19.09
C HIS A 127 4.40 12.97 -17.62
N LEU A 128 3.89 14.14 -17.27
CA LEU A 128 3.70 14.54 -15.87
C LEU A 128 2.49 13.82 -15.27
N THR A 129 2.59 13.42 -14.01
CA THR A 129 1.48 12.94 -13.21
C THR A 129 1.03 14.02 -12.20
N LEU A 130 -0.13 13.84 -11.59
CA LEU A 130 -0.59 14.73 -10.51
C LEU A 130 0.38 14.73 -9.34
N ASP A 131 0.98 13.59 -9.02
CA ASP A 131 1.95 13.50 -7.93
C ASP A 131 3.23 14.29 -8.22
N ASN A 132 3.67 14.41 -9.47
CA ASN A 132 4.78 15.29 -9.84
C ASN A 132 4.47 16.77 -9.54
N LEU A 133 3.21 17.19 -9.72
CA LEU A 133 2.78 18.58 -9.43
C LEU A 133 2.65 18.84 -7.92
N ILE A 134 2.39 17.80 -7.13
CA ILE A 134 2.31 17.87 -5.67
C ILE A 134 3.70 17.80 -5.03
N PHE A 135 4.63 17.02 -5.63
CA PHE A 135 6.00 16.82 -5.17
C PHE A 135 7.03 17.33 -6.21
N PRO A 136 7.00 18.64 -6.51
CA PRO A 136 7.72 19.18 -7.66
C PRO A 136 9.24 19.06 -7.53
N ARG A 137 9.81 19.23 -6.34
CA ARG A 137 11.26 19.08 -6.09
C ARG A 137 11.75 17.68 -6.39
N ASN A 138 10.99 16.67 -5.96
CA ASN A 138 11.31 15.27 -6.22
C ASN A 138 11.39 15.00 -7.74
N TYR A 139 10.42 15.50 -8.49
CA TYR A 139 10.38 15.34 -9.94
C TYR A 139 11.59 16.00 -10.64
N VAL A 140 11.92 17.25 -10.29
CA VAL A 140 13.07 17.96 -10.89
C VAL A 140 14.38 17.24 -10.56
N LEU A 141 14.57 16.83 -9.30
CA LEU A 141 15.75 16.08 -8.88
C LEU A 141 15.87 14.72 -9.58
N SER A 142 14.77 14.04 -9.82
CA SER A 142 14.78 12.77 -10.56
C SER A 142 15.23 12.93 -12.02
N LYS A 143 15.01 14.10 -12.61
CA LYS A 143 15.45 14.42 -13.99
C LYS A 143 16.85 14.98 -14.09
N THR A 144 17.27 15.79 -13.14
CA THR A 144 18.51 16.57 -13.22
C THR A 144 19.70 15.88 -12.56
N ASN A 145 19.46 15.08 -11.54
CA ASN A 145 20.52 14.44 -10.76
C ASN A 145 20.36 12.92 -10.78
N ASN A 146 21.31 12.22 -11.39
CA ASN A 146 21.51 10.79 -11.17
C ASN A 146 22.02 10.46 -9.75
N VAL A 147 22.10 11.44 -8.87
CA VAL A 147 22.59 11.29 -7.50
C VAL A 147 21.42 10.99 -6.59
N ILE A 148 21.26 9.74 -6.28
CA ILE A 148 20.44 9.29 -5.14
C ILE A 148 21.23 9.64 -3.88
N SER A 149 20.81 10.64 -3.14
CA SER A 149 21.51 11.11 -1.95
C SER A 149 21.32 10.18 -0.75
N ASN A 150 20.25 9.41 -0.73
CA ASN A 150 19.98 8.39 0.28
C ASN A 150 19.61 7.10 -0.41
N GLU A 151 20.47 6.11 -0.29
CA GLU A 151 20.02 4.74 -0.50
C GLU A 151 18.96 4.46 0.58
N LEU A 152 17.70 4.53 0.18
CA LEU A 152 16.63 4.09 1.06
C LEU A 152 16.89 2.63 1.39
N ASN A 153 17.05 2.33 2.65
CA ASN A 153 17.23 0.95 3.07
C ASN A 153 15.97 0.12 2.74
N ALA A 154 16.16 -1.19 2.60
CA ALA A 154 15.08 -2.10 2.22
C ALA A 154 13.85 -2.00 3.15
N GLN A 155 14.07 -1.71 4.43
CA GLN A 155 13.00 -1.56 5.42
C GLN A 155 12.12 -0.34 5.14
N THR A 156 12.74 0.78 4.73
CA THR A 156 12.00 1.99 4.32
C THR A 156 11.23 1.74 3.03
N GLN A 157 11.84 1.02 2.06
CA GLN A 157 11.15 0.62 0.83
C GLN A 157 9.93 -0.24 1.12
N MET A 158 10.05 -1.23 2.00
CA MET A 158 8.93 -2.07 2.40
C MET A 158 7.81 -1.27 3.07
N ALA A 159 8.14 -0.27 3.89
CA ALA A 159 7.14 0.60 4.50
C ALA A 159 6.38 1.43 3.46
N ILE A 160 7.05 1.89 2.40
CA ILE A 160 6.42 2.60 1.29
C ILE A 160 5.52 1.66 0.49
N ILE A 161 6.00 0.46 0.15
CA ILE A 161 5.22 -0.57 -0.57
C ILE A 161 3.99 -0.97 0.26
N GLU A 162 4.14 -1.14 1.58
CA GLU A 162 3.01 -1.43 2.47
C GLU A 162 1.95 -0.32 2.38
N THR A 163 2.36 0.94 2.44
CA THR A 163 1.42 2.08 2.41
C THR A 163 0.74 2.20 1.04
N THR A 164 1.51 2.15 -0.05
CA THR A 164 0.97 2.24 -1.41
C THR A 164 0.14 1.02 -1.79
N GLY A 165 0.62 -0.17 -1.46
CA GLY A 165 -0.10 -1.43 -1.68
C GLY A 165 -1.41 -1.51 -0.90
N PHE A 166 -1.44 -1.00 0.33
CA PHE A 166 -2.66 -0.92 1.11
C PHE A 166 -3.68 0.04 0.47
N THR A 167 -3.24 1.22 0.04
CA THR A 167 -4.11 2.18 -0.66
C THR A 167 -4.67 1.57 -1.94
N GLN A 168 -3.83 0.89 -2.73
CA GLN A 168 -4.29 0.20 -3.94
C GLN A 168 -5.28 -0.93 -3.63
N ALA A 169 -5.04 -1.70 -2.57
CA ALA A 169 -5.97 -2.75 -2.13
C ALA A 169 -7.34 -2.18 -1.73
N LEU A 170 -7.37 -1.00 -1.10
CA LEU A 170 -8.62 -0.31 -0.77
C LEU A 170 -9.36 0.16 -2.04
N VAL A 171 -8.65 0.72 -3.02
CA VAL A 171 -9.24 1.08 -4.32
C VAL A 171 -9.85 -0.14 -5.00
N ASN A 172 -9.10 -1.25 -5.07
CA ASN A 172 -9.57 -2.51 -5.65
C ASN A 172 -10.79 -3.08 -4.91
N ALA A 173 -10.83 -2.96 -3.58
CA ALA A 173 -11.98 -3.40 -2.78
C ALA A 173 -13.23 -2.55 -3.06
N ILE A 174 -13.09 -1.24 -3.22
CA ILE A 174 -14.18 -0.34 -3.61
C ILE A 174 -14.66 -0.67 -5.02
N GLU A 175 -13.76 -0.88 -5.95
CA GLU A 175 -14.07 -1.30 -7.32
C GLU A 175 -14.86 -2.61 -7.33
N PHE A 176 -14.39 -3.63 -6.62
CA PHE A 176 -15.05 -4.93 -6.52
C PHE A 176 -16.44 -4.84 -5.88
N GLY A 177 -16.58 -4.05 -4.81
CA GLY A 177 -17.85 -3.89 -4.08
C GLY A 177 -18.87 -2.97 -4.77
N SER A 178 -18.44 -2.16 -5.73
CA SER A 178 -19.26 -1.10 -6.34
C SER A 178 -19.16 -1.08 -7.87
N LYS A 179 -19.08 -2.24 -8.52
CA LYS A 179 -18.81 -2.40 -9.97
C LYS A 179 -19.65 -1.48 -10.88
N GLU A 180 -20.92 -1.27 -10.55
CA GLU A 180 -21.82 -0.44 -11.35
C GLU A 180 -21.58 1.06 -11.17
N ASN A 181 -20.93 1.46 -10.08
CA ASN A 181 -20.75 2.86 -9.68
C ASN A 181 -19.29 3.30 -9.63
N PHE A 182 -18.37 2.38 -9.88
CA PHE A 182 -16.95 2.64 -9.97
C PHE A 182 -16.49 2.71 -11.42
N ASN A 183 -15.73 3.72 -11.74
CA ASN A 183 -15.00 3.82 -13.01
C ASN A 183 -13.67 4.55 -12.81
N SER A 184 -12.79 4.43 -13.78
CA SER A 184 -11.52 5.15 -13.82
C SER A 184 -11.48 5.98 -15.10
N VAL A 185 -11.17 7.26 -14.96
CA VAL A 185 -11.17 8.24 -16.05
C VAL A 185 -9.75 8.72 -16.29
N GLU A 186 -9.32 8.68 -17.55
CA GLU A 186 -8.07 9.34 -17.94
C GLU A 186 -8.30 10.84 -18.03
N VAL A 187 -7.42 11.58 -17.36
CA VAL A 187 -7.39 13.05 -17.40
C VAL A 187 -6.09 13.50 -18.04
N SER A 188 -6.18 14.55 -18.86
CA SER A 188 -5.01 15.11 -19.52
C SER A 188 -5.10 16.62 -19.62
N ARG A 189 -3.92 17.28 -19.53
CA ARG A 189 -3.78 18.73 -19.78
C ARG A 189 -2.32 19.06 -20.13
N GLY A 190 -2.08 19.41 -21.39
CA GLY A 190 -0.73 19.56 -21.90
C GLY A 190 0.08 18.27 -21.77
N MET A 191 1.20 18.34 -21.06
CA MET A 191 2.04 17.17 -20.77
C MET A 191 1.57 16.33 -19.58
N LEU A 192 0.58 16.81 -18.82
CA LEU A 192 -0.01 16.04 -17.72
C LEU A 192 -0.91 14.93 -18.28
N ARG A 193 -0.70 13.72 -17.81
CA ARG A 193 -1.60 12.56 -17.99
C ARG A 193 -1.67 11.79 -16.71
N ASP A 194 -2.88 11.46 -16.29
CA ASP A 194 -3.10 10.68 -15.08
C ASP A 194 -4.43 9.94 -15.15
N ARG A 195 -4.62 9.01 -14.24
CA ARG A 195 -5.85 8.23 -14.11
C ARG A 195 -6.52 8.52 -12.77
N VAL A 196 -7.78 8.93 -12.82
CA VAL A 196 -8.58 9.30 -11.66
C VAL A 196 -9.67 8.29 -11.41
N SER A 197 -9.72 7.75 -10.20
CA SER A 197 -10.78 6.86 -9.74
C SER A 197 -12.04 7.66 -9.38
N MET A 198 -13.19 7.17 -9.82
CA MET A 198 -14.49 7.79 -9.59
C MET A 198 -15.44 6.78 -8.92
N LEU A 199 -16.19 7.25 -7.92
CA LEU A 199 -17.25 6.49 -7.27
C LEU A 199 -18.54 7.32 -7.27
N TYR A 200 -19.61 6.79 -7.86
CA TYR A 200 -20.87 7.53 -8.09
C TYR A 200 -20.64 8.84 -8.87
N ASN A 201 -19.78 8.79 -9.88
CA ASN A 201 -19.37 9.97 -10.67
C ASN A 201 -18.70 11.09 -9.86
N ILE A 202 -18.23 10.79 -8.65
CA ILE A 202 -17.44 11.70 -7.81
C ILE A 202 -16.00 11.21 -7.81
N PRO A 203 -15.03 12.04 -8.26
CA PRO A 203 -13.62 11.68 -8.16
C PRO A 203 -13.20 11.60 -6.70
N PHE A 204 -12.36 10.62 -6.37
CA PHE A 204 -11.92 10.42 -5.00
C PHE A 204 -10.43 10.11 -4.90
N VAL A 205 -9.89 10.40 -3.72
CA VAL A 205 -8.53 10.07 -3.31
C VAL A 205 -8.60 9.36 -1.97
N ILE A 206 -7.79 8.32 -1.79
CA ILE A 206 -7.60 7.62 -0.51
C ILE A 206 -6.20 7.95 -0.03
N GLU A 207 -6.10 8.44 1.19
CA GLU A 207 -4.82 8.77 1.82
C GLU A 207 -4.71 8.12 3.20
N THR A 208 -3.49 7.75 3.56
CA THR A 208 -3.19 7.12 4.83
C THR A 208 -2.57 8.12 5.79
N VAL A 209 -3.06 8.17 7.02
CA VAL A 209 -2.61 9.12 8.04
C VAL A 209 -2.04 8.37 9.25
N GLU A 210 -0.77 8.67 9.57
CA GLU A 210 -0.04 8.06 10.68
C GLU A 210 -0.12 8.93 11.94
N THR A 211 -1.30 9.19 12.47
CA THR A 211 -1.48 9.92 13.72
C THR A 211 -2.26 9.08 14.73
N ASP A 212 -2.00 9.31 16.01
CA ASP A 212 -2.69 8.66 17.13
C ASP A 212 -4.02 9.33 17.46
N THR A 213 -4.28 10.51 16.91
CA THR A 213 -5.48 11.31 17.16
C THR A 213 -6.15 11.71 15.85
N MET A 214 -7.46 11.81 15.88
CA MET A 214 -8.21 12.31 14.74
C MET A 214 -8.03 13.81 14.59
N ILE A 215 -7.74 14.23 13.37
CA ILE A 215 -7.59 15.65 13.03
C ILE A 215 -8.98 16.27 12.80
N GLY A 216 -9.20 17.43 13.38
CA GLY A 216 -10.43 18.19 13.21
C GLY A 216 -10.67 18.57 11.74
N ARG A 217 -11.92 18.51 11.28
CA ARG A 217 -12.27 18.81 9.87
C ARG A 217 -11.76 20.17 9.39
N LYS A 218 -11.75 21.18 10.28
CA LYS A 218 -11.31 22.55 9.95
C LYS A 218 -9.80 22.64 9.75
N ASP A 219 -9.05 21.77 10.41
CA ASP A 219 -7.59 21.78 10.43
C ASP A 219 -6.98 20.96 9.29
N LEU A 220 -7.77 20.06 8.66
CA LEU A 220 -7.31 19.20 7.59
C LEU A 220 -6.63 19.96 6.43
N PRO A 221 -7.17 21.06 5.89
CA PRO A 221 -6.53 21.76 4.78
C PRO A 221 -5.19 22.41 5.14
N SER A 222 -4.99 22.80 6.39
CA SER A 222 -3.73 23.39 6.87
C SER A 222 -2.68 22.32 7.20
N ILE A 223 -3.09 21.16 7.70
CA ILE A 223 -2.20 20.06 8.05
C ILE A 223 -1.81 19.26 6.79
N PHE A 224 -2.75 19.05 5.87
CA PHE A 224 -2.54 18.28 4.65
C PHE A 224 -2.87 19.08 3.37
N PRO A 225 -2.23 20.23 3.14
CA PRO A 225 -2.54 21.07 1.98
C PRO A 225 -2.35 20.32 0.65
N HIS A 226 -1.43 19.36 0.60
CA HIS A 226 -1.15 18.53 -0.57
C HIS A 226 -2.33 17.64 -0.98
N TYR A 227 -3.08 17.07 -0.03
CA TYR A 227 -4.29 16.30 -0.35
C TYR A 227 -5.35 17.18 -1.00
N PHE A 228 -5.54 18.39 -0.46
CA PHE A 228 -6.52 19.34 -0.99
C PHE A 228 -6.10 19.91 -2.34
N ASN A 229 -4.80 20.14 -2.57
CA ASN A 229 -4.28 20.51 -3.89
C ASN A 229 -4.54 19.40 -4.92
N LYS A 230 -4.26 18.15 -4.57
CA LYS A 230 -4.52 16.99 -5.44
C LYS A 230 -6.01 16.89 -5.77
N LEU A 231 -6.88 16.98 -4.76
CA LEU A 231 -8.34 16.97 -4.95
C LEU A 231 -8.84 18.13 -5.82
N ALA A 232 -8.28 19.34 -5.65
CA ALA A 232 -8.63 20.50 -6.44
C ALA A 232 -8.30 20.28 -7.92
N PHE A 233 -7.09 19.79 -8.23
CA PHE A 233 -6.69 19.48 -9.58
C PHE A 233 -7.55 18.38 -10.23
N ILE A 234 -7.81 17.31 -9.48
CA ILE A 234 -8.70 16.23 -9.92
C ILE A 234 -10.10 16.76 -10.21
N SER A 235 -10.65 17.59 -9.30
CA SER A 235 -11.95 18.22 -9.47
C SER A 235 -12.02 19.05 -10.74
N ALA A 236 -11.02 19.89 -10.98
CA ALA A 236 -10.97 20.76 -12.14
C ALA A 236 -10.79 19.97 -13.46
N LEU A 237 -9.92 18.96 -13.48
CA LEU A 237 -9.66 18.11 -14.66
C LEU A 237 -10.88 17.23 -15.02
N THR A 238 -11.59 16.71 -14.05
CA THR A 238 -12.81 15.90 -14.27
C THR A 238 -14.07 16.77 -14.46
N LYS A 239 -13.94 18.10 -14.39
CA LYS A 239 -15.07 19.06 -14.42
C LYS A 239 -16.13 18.78 -13.33
N SER A 240 -15.73 18.14 -12.26
CA SER A 240 -16.59 17.87 -11.11
C SER A 240 -16.40 18.97 -10.07
N ARG A 241 -17.47 19.60 -9.61
CA ARG A 241 -17.40 20.58 -8.50
C ARG A 241 -17.14 19.94 -7.15
N LYS A 242 -17.30 18.62 -7.05
CA LYS A 242 -17.24 17.85 -5.83
C LYS A 242 -16.23 16.74 -5.98
N SER A 243 -15.31 16.62 -5.03
CA SER A 243 -14.38 15.51 -4.92
C SER A 243 -14.46 14.90 -3.53
N ARG A 244 -14.01 13.67 -3.36
CA ARG A 244 -14.09 12.93 -2.11
C ARG A 244 -12.70 12.59 -1.58
N LEU A 245 -12.44 12.95 -0.33
CA LEU A 245 -11.26 12.55 0.43
C LEU A 245 -11.63 11.42 1.38
N ILE A 246 -10.95 10.29 1.25
CA ILE A 246 -11.06 9.16 2.17
C ILE A 246 -9.75 9.09 2.95
N LEU A 247 -9.82 9.32 4.26
CA LEU A 247 -8.66 9.21 5.14
C LEU A 247 -8.72 7.91 5.93
N TYR A 248 -7.64 7.14 5.89
CA TYR A 248 -7.45 5.98 6.73
C TYR A 248 -6.42 6.28 7.82
N TYR A 249 -6.85 6.27 9.06
CA TYR A 249 -5.99 6.50 10.23
C TYR A 249 -5.40 5.18 10.70
N GLN A 250 -4.11 4.96 10.49
CA GLN A 250 -3.45 3.67 10.80
C GLN A 250 -3.41 3.36 12.30
N ASN A 251 -3.15 4.37 13.13
CA ASN A 251 -2.85 4.20 14.54
C ASN A 251 -4.09 4.31 15.46
N ILE A 252 -5.24 4.65 14.92
CA ILE A 252 -6.48 4.78 15.70
C ILE A 252 -7.21 3.44 15.77
N TYR A 253 -7.58 3.00 16.98
CA TYR A 253 -8.22 1.69 17.22
C TYR A 253 -9.64 1.58 16.66
N LYS A 254 -10.44 2.67 16.73
CA LYS A 254 -11.83 2.72 16.27
C LYS A 254 -12.00 3.84 15.23
N ASN A 255 -12.99 3.69 14.35
CA ASN A 255 -13.35 4.70 13.35
C ASN A 255 -12.16 5.11 12.46
N LYS A 256 -11.46 4.12 11.94
CA LYS A 256 -10.24 4.34 11.15
C LYS A 256 -10.47 5.08 9.83
N PHE A 257 -11.69 5.04 9.28
CA PHE A 257 -12.03 5.69 8.03
C PHE A 257 -12.86 6.94 8.27
N MET A 258 -12.43 8.03 7.63
CA MET A 258 -13.20 9.26 7.52
C MET A 258 -13.37 9.60 6.05
N VAL A 259 -14.60 9.98 5.69
CA VAL A 259 -14.96 10.34 4.31
C VAL A 259 -15.44 11.79 4.31
N TYR A 260 -14.81 12.60 3.49
CA TYR A 260 -15.14 14.02 3.34
C TYR A 260 -15.47 14.33 1.89
N ASP A 261 -16.62 14.93 1.64
CA ASP A 261 -16.92 15.53 0.37
C ASP A 261 -16.43 16.98 0.37
N VAL A 262 -15.56 17.32 -0.57
CA VAL A 262 -14.94 18.64 -0.71
C VAL A 262 -15.50 19.29 -1.97
N ILE A 263 -15.99 20.54 -1.83
CA ILE A 263 -16.57 21.32 -2.93
C ILE A 263 -15.61 22.45 -3.29
N PHE A 264 -15.27 22.53 -4.56
CA PHE A 264 -14.42 23.59 -5.12
C PHE A 264 -15.27 24.55 -5.95
N GLN A 265 -15.18 25.84 -5.63
CA GLN A 265 -15.99 26.89 -6.31
C GLN A 265 -15.24 27.53 -7.49
N ASN A 266 -13.90 27.58 -7.41
CA ASN A 266 -13.06 28.36 -8.30
C ASN A 266 -12.33 27.47 -9.36
N GLY A 267 -13.07 26.65 -10.10
CA GLY A 267 -12.49 25.70 -11.03
C GLY A 267 -11.54 26.31 -12.07
N ASN A 268 -11.83 27.51 -12.56
CA ASN A 268 -10.97 28.21 -13.52
C ASN A 268 -9.64 28.67 -12.91
N GLU A 269 -9.65 29.18 -11.69
CA GLU A 269 -8.42 29.56 -10.98
C GLU A 269 -7.55 28.34 -10.66
N ILE A 270 -8.19 27.23 -10.29
CA ILE A 270 -7.50 25.95 -10.07
C ILE A 270 -6.82 25.47 -11.36
N LEU A 271 -7.49 25.59 -12.51
CA LEU A 271 -6.91 25.24 -13.80
C LEU A 271 -5.74 26.17 -14.20
N GLN A 272 -5.83 27.44 -13.90
CA GLN A 272 -4.72 28.39 -14.11
C GLN A 272 -3.51 28.04 -13.23
N GLU A 273 -3.73 27.74 -11.96
CA GLU A 273 -2.65 27.28 -11.07
C GLU A 273 -2.04 25.95 -11.54
N LEU A 274 -2.87 25.02 -12.01
CA LEU A 274 -2.42 23.78 -12.61
C LEU A 274 -1.51 24.04 -13.82
N ASP A 275 -1.92 24.89 -14.77
CA ASP A 275 -1.13 25.25 -15.94
C ASP A 275 0.21 25.89 -15.55
N LYS A 276 0.18 26.78 -14.57
CA LYS A 276 1.38 27.40 -14.02
C LYS A 276 2.35 26.37 -13.44
N ARG A 277 1.86 25.39 -12.68
CA ARG A 277 2.70 24.33 -12.13
C ARG A 277 3.26 23.42 -13.22
N ILE A 278 2.46 23.03 -14.21
CA ILE A 278 2.94 22.27 -15.36
C ILE A 278 4.06 23.04 -16.08
N HIS A 279 3.83 24.33 -16.38
CA HIS A 279 4.83 25.18 -17.04
C HIS A 279 6.12 25.27 -16.21
N ASN A 280 6.00 25.49 -14.92
CA ASN A 280 7.17 25.56 -14.03
C ASN A 280 7.97 24.26 -14.03
N LEU A 281 7.34 23.11 -13.90
CA LEU A 281 8.02 21.80 -13.89
C LEU A 281 8.73 21.48 -15.21
N LEU A 282 8.21 21.97 -16.33
CA LEU A 282 8.82 21.73 -17.63
C LEU A 282 10.03 22.63 -17.89
N ASN A 283 10.09 23.82 -17.27
CA ASN A 283 11.10 24.84 -17.57
C ASN A 283 12.10 25.09 -16.44
N ILE A 284 11.81 24.63 -15.22
CA ILE A 284 12.68 24.84 -14.06
C ILE A 284 13.63 23.66 -13.90
N THR A 285 14.92 23.96 -13.82
CA THR A 285 15.99 23.01 -13.52
C THR A 285 16.50 23.14 -12.07
N ASP A 286 16.27 24.30 -11.45
CA ASP A 286 16.63 24.56 -10.06
C ASP A 286 15.45 24.21 -9.14
N HIS A 287 15.58 23.09 -8.42
CA HIS A 287 14.53 22.62 -7.51
C HIS A 287 14.31 23.54 -6.30
N THR A 288 15.27 24.39 -5.94
CA THR A 288 15.22 25.22 -4.71
C THR A 288 14.14 26.29 -4.78
N ILE A 289 13.79 26.76 -5.98
CA ILE A 289 12.74 27.76 -6.22
C ILE A 289 11.33 27.14 -6.21
N LEU A 290 11.22 25.82 -6.20
CA LEU A 290 9.94 25.12 -6.15
C LEU A 290 9.44 24.95 -4.71
N PRO A 291 8.12 24.82 -4.51
CA PRO A 291 7.56 24.53 -3.18
C PRO A 291 8.19 23.32 -2.54
N LYS A 292 8.43 23.40 -1.22
CA LYS A 292 8.92 22.25 -0.43
C LYS A 292 7.89 21.11 -0.42
N CYS A 293 8.39 19.88 -0.40
CA CYS A 293 7.55 18.71 -0.18
C CYS A 293 7.00 18.70 1.26
N PRO A 294 5.81 18.15 1.50
CA PRO A 294 5.25 17.99 2.83
C PRO A 294 6.15 17.16 3.75
N GLU A 295 6.15 17.47 5.05
CA GLU A 295 6.97 16.79 6.05
C GLU A 295 6.78 15.28 6.09
N SER A 296 5.55 14.83 5.90
CA SER A 296 5.22 13.40 5.87
C SER A 296 5.94 12.61 4.78
N ILE A 297 6.46 13.29 3.75
CA ILE A 297 7.08 12.67 2.59
C ILE A 297 8.60 12.77 2.61
N PHE A 298 9.18 13.90 3.03
CA PHE A 298 10.63 14.04 2.91
C PHE A 298 11.42 13.06 3.77
N LYS A 299 10.88 12.56 4.87
CA LYS A 299 11.50 11.49 5.68
C LYS A 299 11.66 10.16 4.93
N TYR A 300 10.89 9.96 3.85
CA TYR A 300 10.95 8.79 2.97
C TYR A 300 11.49 9.13 1.57
N CYS A 301 11.92 10.37 1.36
CA CYS A 301 12.36 10.84 0.06
C CYS A 301 13.82 10.45 -0.17
N GLN A 302 14.11 9.82 -1.31
CA GLN A 302 15.48 9.50 -1.73
C GLN A 302 16.37 10.74 -1.94
N TYR A 303 15.77 11.92 -2.08
CA TYR A 303 16.46 13.20 -2.25
C TYR A 303 16.45 14.05 -0.97
N SER A 304 16.14 13.47 0.20
CA SER A 304 15.95 14.21 1.46
C SER A 304 17.17 15.05 1.87
N GLU A 305 18.39 14.63 1.53
CA GLU A 305 19.62 15.36 1.83
C GLU A 305 19.90 16.54 0.87
N VAL A 306 19.41 16.45 -0.38
CA VAL A 306 19.69 17.44 -1.42
C VAL A 306 18.50 18.32 -1.78
N CYS A 307 17.28 17.91 -1.44
CA CYS A 307 16.07 18.64 -1.79
C CYS A 307 15.78 19.86 -0.90
N GLU A 308 16.53 20.01 0.22
CA GLU A 308 16.34 21.08 1.22
C GLU A 308 14.93 21.18 1.79
N CYS A 309 14.09 20.16 1.61
CA CYS A 309 12.72 20.17 2.13
C CYS A 309 12.69 20.07 3.66
N SER A 310 13.67 19.40 4.27
CA SER A 310 13.80 19.23 5.72
C SER A 310 14.44 20.43 6.44
N GLN A 311 15.05 21.35 5.68
CA GLN A 311 15.65 22.55 6.27
C GLN A 311 14.55 23.55 6.58
N THR A 312 14.43 23.95 7.85
CA THR A 312 13.46 24.96 8.33
C THR A 312 13.83 26.37 7.88
#